data_2f56116866bb5726c6e50d68da4d37d8
#
_entry.id   2f56116866bb5726c6e50d68da4d37d8
#
_cell.length_a   1.000
_cell.length_b   1.000
_cell.length_c   1.000
_cell.angle_alpha   90.00
_cell.angle_beta   90.00
_cell.angle_gamma   90.00
#
_symmetry.space_group_name_H-M   'P 1'
#
loop_
_entity.id
_entity.type
_entity.pdbx_description
1 polymer ?
#
loop_
_entity_poly.entity_id
_entity_poly.type
_entity_poly.pdbx_seq_one_letter_code
_entity_poly.pdbx_strand_id
1 'polypeptide(L)'
;MAKDWEQYKNVVNPVWNSGYQRYDLSMDEVIQKIKDMGYILDKEDDSEEDEDDNINYTLEIQSENGLVVSSSLALILKPKIYKNGKDITDEMDMKYFKWVRSSSDTVADAEWNLRHATGIKDLYITHEDVKKRAVFHCAFLTGVSEINFVVNMYSAYMATINK
;
A
#
# COMPACT_ATOMS: atom_id res chain seq x y z
N MET A 1 -13.88 -13.39 -1.28
CA MET A 1 -13.70 -14.84 -1.54
C MET A 1 -14.29 -15.13 -2.91
N ALA A 2 -13.49 -15.56 -3.87
CA ALA A 2 -14.03 -16.03 -5.14
C ALA A 2 -14.89 -17.27 -4.84
N LYS A 3 -16.21 -17.17 -5.06
CA LYS A 3 -17.09 -18.32 -4.93
C LYS A 3 -16.68 -19.30 -6.03
N ASP A 4 -16.29 -20.51 -5.64
CA ASP A 4 -15.92 -21.55 -6.57
C ASP A 4 -17.15 -21.90 -7.43
N TRP A 5 -17.08 -21.56 -8.73
CA TRP A 5 -18.14 -21.83 -9.69
C TRP A 5 -18.52 -23.32 -9.74
N GLU A 6 -17.56 -24.20 -9.50
CA GLU A 6 -17.77 -25.65 -9.53
C GLU A 6 -18.88 -26.12 -8.59
N GLN A 7 -19.05 -25.47 -7.44
CA GLN A 7 -20.12 -25.81 -6.50
C GLN A 7 -21.54 -25.53 -7.02
N TYR A 8 -21.68 -24.65 -8.03
CA TYR A 8 -22.98 -24.28 -8.61
C TYR A 8 -23.35 -25.07 -9.84
N LYS A 9 -22.45 -25.84 -10.44
CA LYS A 9 -22.71 -26.64 -11.65
C LYS A 9 -23.88 -27.61 -11.46
N ASN A 10 -23.96 -28.25 -10.30
CA ASN A 10 -25.03 -29.19 -9.99
C ASN A 10 -26.33 -28.50 -9.60
N VAL A 11 -26.27 -27.25 -9.17
CA VAL A 11 -27.42 -26.45 -8.71
C VAL A 11 -28.18 -25.90 -9.88
N VAL A 12 -27.50 -25.37 -10.89
CA VAL A 12 -28.14 -24.82 -12.10
C VAL A 12 -28.32 -25.86 -13.22
N ASN A 13 -27.76 -27.04 -13.03
CA ASN A 13 -27.82 -28.14 -13.99
C ASN A 13 -27.56 -27.68 -15.44
N PRO A 14 -26.42 -27.10 -15.73
CA PRO A 14 -26.10 -26.64 -17.08
C PRO A 14 -25.96 -27.81 -18.03
N VAL A 15 -26.40 -27.65 -19.25
CA VAL A 15 -26.26 -28.66 -20.32
C VAL A 15 -24.84 -28.59 -20.86
N TRP A 16 -24.05 -29.66 -20.68
CA TRP A 16 -22.70 -29.77 -21.24
C TRP A 16 -22.79 -30.10 -22.73
N ASN A 17 -22.30 -29.22 -23.57
CA ASN A 17 -22.16 -29.45 -24.99
C ASN A 17 -20.81 -30.07 -25.33
N SER A 18 -20.75 -31.38 -25.48
CA SER A 18 -19.54 -32.12 -25.74
C SER A 18 -18.89 -31.79 -27.09
N GLY A 19 -19.67 -31.34 -28.08
CA GLY A 19 -19.16 -30.95 -29.40
C GLY A 19 -18.32 -29.67 -29.36
N TYR A 20 -18.62 -28.78 -28.41
CA TYR A 20 -17.91 -27.52 -28.23
C TYR A 20 -17.07 -27.46 -26.93
N GLN A 21 -17.15 -28.49 -26.12
CA GLN A 21 -16.49 -28.52 -24.79
C GLN A 21 -16.86 -27.30 -23.90
N ARG A 22 -18.11 -26.94 -23.89
CA ARG A 22 -18.65 -25.78 -23.13
C ARG A 22 -20.04 -26.06 -22.60
N TYR A 23 -20.49 -25.26 -21.66
CA TYR A 23 -21.87 -25.23 -21.19
C TYR A 23 -22.71 -24.29 -22.08
N ASP A 24 -23.92 -24.70 -22.42
CA ASP A 24 -24.85 -23.95 -23.30
C ASP A 24 -25.68 -22.90 -22.54
N LEU A 25 -25.26 -22.48 -21.38
CA LEU A 25 -25.87 -21.38 -20.63
C LEU A 25 -25.01 -20.14 -20.70
N SER A 26 -25.63 -19.01 -21.03
CA SER A 26 -24.99 -17.72 -20.82
C SER A 26 -24.85 -17.42 -19.32
N MET A 27 -23.95 -16.49 -18.96
CA MET A 27 -23.79 -16.07 -17.57
C MET A 27 -25.08 -15.50 -17.00
N ASP A 28 -25.84 -14.74 -17.79
CA ASP A 28 -27.13 -14.15 -17.37
C ASP A 28 -28.19 -15.21 -17.08
N GLU A 29 -28.24 -16.26 -17.87
CA GLU A 29 -29.15 -17.41 -17.63
C GLU A 29 -28.76 -18.19 -16.38
N VAL A 30 -27.47 -18.33 -16.12
CA VAL A 30 -26.97 -18.95 -14.89
C VAL A 30 -27.34 -18.11 -13.66
N ILE A 31 -27.11 -16.81 -13.70
CA ILE A 31 -27.48 -15.88 -12.64
C ILE A 31 -29.00 -15.93 -12.38
N GLN A 32 -29.79 -15.90 -13.43
CA GLN A 32 -31.25 -15.95 -13.28
C GLN A 32 -31.70 -17.26 -12.64
N LYS A 33 -31.17 -18.41 -13.06
CA LYS A 33 -31.47 -19.70 -12.43
C LYS A 33 -31.11 -19.77 -10.97
N ILE A 34 -29.95 -19.20 -10.59
CA ILE A 34 -29.53 -19.12 -9.19
C ILE A 34 -30.51 -18.28 -8.36
N LYS A 35 -30.96 -17.15 -8.90
CA LYS A 35 -32.00 -16.31 -8.26
C LYS A 35 -33.35 -17.04 -8.12
N ASP A 36 -33.79 -17.73 -9.16
CA ASP A 36 -35.06 -18.48 -9.17
C ASP A 36 -35.08 -19.63 -8.16
N MET A 37 -33.90 -20.16 -7.80
CA MET A 37 -33.74 -21.19 -6.79
C MET A 37 -33.69 -20.62 -5.37
N GLY A 38 -33.89 -19.31 -5.20
CA GLY A 38 -33.94 -18.64 -3.89
C GLY A 38 -32.56 -18.38 -3.27
N TYR A 39 -31.46 -18.60 -3.99
CA TYR A 39 -30.15 -18.14 -3.55
C TYR A 39 -30.10 -16.63 -3.74
N ILE A 40 -29.89 -15.92 -2.64
CA ILE A 40 -29.54 -14.51 -2.67
C ILE A 40 -28.09 -14.47 -3.18
N LEU A 41 -27.91 -14.17 -4.45
CA LEU A 41 -26.67 -13.58 -4.89
C LEU A 41 -26.61 -12.28 -4.08
N ASP A 42 -25.58 -12.13 -3.23
CA ASP A 42 -25.37 -10.88 -2.53
C ASP A 42 -25.66 -9.78 -3.55
N LYS A 43 -26.66 -8.97 -3.28
CA LYS A 43 -27.03 -7.89 -4.18
C LYS A 43 -25.74 -7.24 -4.61
N GLU A 44 -25.52 -7.08 -5.88
CA GLU A 44 -24.89 -5.87 -6.31
C GLU A 44 -25.67 -4.80 -5.56
N ASP A 45 -25.00 -4.26 -4.56
CA ASP A 45 -25.58 -3.22 -3.75
C ASP A 45 -25.88 -2.10 -4.74
N ASP A 46 -27.15 -1.94 -5.11
CA ASP A 46 -27.66 -0.73 -5.77
C ASP A 46 -27.61 0.44 -4.76
N SER A 47 -26.71 0.34 -3.82
CA SER A 47 -26.33 1.34 -2.91
C SER A 47 -25.15 2.06 -3.50
N GLU A 48 -25.44 3.26 -3.96
CA GLU A 48 -24.50 4.33 -4.15
C GLU A 48 -23.46 4.00 -5.22
N GLU A 49 -23.58 4.67 -6.35
CA GLU A 49 -22.48 4.91 -7.26
C GLU A 49 -21.25 5.02 -6.39
N ASP A 50 -20.36 4.02 -6.47
CA ASP A 50 -19.08 4.06 -5.80
C ASP A 50 -18.41 5.36 -6.26
N GLU A 51 -18.54 6.41 -5.44
CA GLU A 51 -17.70 7.60 -5.52
C GLU A 51 -16.23 7.25 -5.31
N ASP A 52 -15.91 5.95 -5.33
CA ASP A 52 -14.61 5.39 -5.01
C ASP A 52 -13.65 5.39 -6.21
N ASP A 53 -14.13 5.68 -7.40
CA ASP A 53 -13.30 5.73 -8.62
C ASP A 53 -12.31 6.91 -8.63
N ASN A 54 -12.33 7.79 -7.62
CA ASN A 54 -11.45 8.95 -7.55
C ASN A 54 -10.82 9.19 -6.18
N ILE A 55 -10.50 8.10 -5.45
CA ILE A 55 -9.74 8.25 -4.21
C ILE A 55 -8.32 8.67 -4.53
N ASN A 56 -7.98 9.89 -4.19
CA ASN A 56 -6.62 10.41 -4.29
C ASN A 56 -5.96 10.41 -2.91
N TYR A 57 -4.96 9.52 -2.76
CA TYR A 57 -4.07 9.55 -1.61
C TYR A 57 -2.81 10.34 -1.92
N THR A 58 -2.40 11.18 -0.99
CA THR A 58 -1.11 11.90 -1.06
C THR A 58 -0.30 11.59 0.19
N LEU A 59 0.98 11.26 0.00
CA LEU A 59 1.95 11.04 1.06
C LEU A 59 2.96 12.18 1.07
N GLU A 60 3.19 12.79 2.22
CA GLU A 60 4.22 13.79 2.47
C GLU A 60 5.08 13.36 3.66
N ILE A 61 6.33 13.80 3.71
CA ILE A 61 7.21 13.57 4.85
C ILE A 61 7.61 14.92 5.46
N GLN A 62 7.34 15.07 6.74
CA GLN A 62 7.75 16.22 7.52
C GLN A 62 8.98 15.86 8.37
N SER A 63 9.92 16.78 8.48
CA SER A 63 11.04 16.69 9.39
C SER A 63 11.10 17.95 10.26
N GLU A 64 11.09 17.76 11.56
CA GLU A 64 11.08 18.89 12.51
C GLU A 64 12.41 19.66 12.53
N ASN A 65 13.54 18.99 12.24
CA ASN A 65 14.89 19.54 12.36
C ASN A 65 15.64 19.56 11.03
N GLY A 66 14.94 19.67 9.91
CA GLY A 66 15.53 19.68 8.58
C GLY A 66 15.99 18.29 8.12
N LEU A 67 16.96 18.23 7.22
CA LEU A 67 17.41 17.00 6.57
C LEU A 67 18.91 16.74 6.77
N VAL A 68 19.51 17.34 7.79
CA VAL A 68 20.93 17.19 8.13
C VAL A 68 21.07 16.61 9.52
N VAL A 69 21.68 15.43 9.62
CA VAL A 69 21.96 14.75 10.89
C VAL A 69 23.36 15.06 11.41
N SER A 70 23.49 15.15 12.72
CA SER A 70 24.78 15.30 13.40
C SER A 70 24.92 14.29 14.54
N SER A 71 26.12 14.18 15.11
CA SER A 71 26.38 13.26 16.24
C SER A 71 25.56 13.60 17.49
N SER A 72 25.06 14.82 17.60
CA SER A 72 24.29 15.30 18.75
C SER A 72 22.78 15.48 18.46
N LEU A 73 22.35 15.31 17.23
CA LEU A 73 20.98 15.56 16.82
C LEU A 73 20.41 14.39 16.02
N ALA A 74 19.46 13.68 16.61
CA ALA A 74 18.61 12.75 15.89
C ALA A 74 17.45 13.51 15.24
N LEU A 75 17.00 13.05 14.09
CA LEU A 75 15.85 13.59 13.37
C LEU A 75 14.69 12.62 13.41
N ILE A 76 13.51 13.15 13.28
CA ILE A 76 12.29 12.35 13.14
C ILE A 76 11.66 12.71 11.81
N LEU A 77 11.47 11.70 10.97
CA LEU A 77 10.67 11.79 9.74
C LEU A 77 9.26 11.32 10.05
N LYS A 78 8.29 12.22 9.88
CA LYS A 78 6.87 11.97 10.14
C LYS A 78 6.10 11.96 8.83
N PRO A 79 5.53 10.84 8.41
CA PRO A 79 4.67 10.80 7.25
C PRO A 79 3.34 11.48 7.55
N LYS A 80 2.80 12.16 6.55
CA LYS A 80 1.47 12.72 6.51
C LYS A 80 0.70 12.14 5.35
N ILE A 81 -0.47 11.58 5.62
CA ILE A 81 -1.35 10.97 4.63
C ILE A 81 -2.60 11.81 4.47
N TYR A 82 -2.91 12.14 3.24
CA TYR A 82 -4.14 12.83 2.90
C TYR A 82 -4.98 11.93 1.98
N LYS A 83 -6.26 11.84 2.27
CA LYS A 83 -7.28 11.23 1.39
C LYS A 83 -8.17 12.34 0.87
N ASN A 84 -8.17 12.58 -0.43
CA ASN A 84 -8.93 13.67 -1.07
C ASN A 84 -8.68 15.04 -0.39
N GLY A 85 -7.42 15.31 -0.01
CA GLY A 85 -7.01 16.55 0.64
C GLY A 85 -7.27 16.63 2.15
N LYS A 86 -7.97 15.66 2.75
CA LYS A 86 -8.18 15.57 4.20
C LYS A 86 -7.04 14.80 4.85
N ASP A 87 -6.41 15.35 5.89
CA ASP A 87 -5.41 14.64 6.71
C ASP A 87 -6.07 13.49 7.46
N ILE A 88 -5.63 12.27 7.19
CA ILE A 88 -6.08 11.03 7.83
C ILE A 88 -4.95 10.30 8.55
N THR A 89 -3.83 10.98 8.76
CA THR A 89 -2.60 10.39 9.31
C THR A 89 -2.82 9.66 10.63
N ASP A 90 -3.63 10.24 11.52
CA ASP A 90 -3.88 9.67 12.85
C ASP A 90 -4.84 8.48 12.83
N GLU A 91 -5.60 8.33 11.75
CA GLU A 91 -6.49 7.19 11.53
C GLU A 91 -5.73 5.96 11.01
N MET A 92 -4.48 6.13 10.55
CA MET A 92 -3.70 5.08 9.90
C MET A 92 -2.83 4.30 10.87
N ASP A 93 -2.97 2.98 10.84
CA ASP A 93 -2.16 2.04 11.61
C ASP A 93 -0.71 2.03 11.09
N MET A 94 0.25 1.88 12.00
CA MET A 94 1.69 1.77 11.71
C MET A 94 2.02 0.67 10.70
N LYS A 95 1.25 -0.41 10.65
CA LYS A 95 1.47 -1.54 9.72
C LYS A 95 1.38 -1.16 8.24
N TYR A 96 0.73 -0.04 7.93
CA TYR A 96 0.61 0.45 6.56
C TYR A 96 1.85 1.22 6.07
N PHE A 97 2.80 1.52 6.96
CA PHE A 97 4.01 2.25 6.62
C PHE A 97 5.20 1.29 6.49
N LYS A 98 5.98 1.51 5.45
CA LYS A 98 7.21 0.79 5.15
C LYS A 98 8.31 1.77 4.84
N TRP A 99 9.47 1.60 5.46
CA TRP A 99 10.65 2.40 5.20
C TRP A 99 11.75 1.59 4.53
N VAL A 100 12.43 2.20 3.58
CA VAL A 100 13.58 1.63 2.91
C VAL A 100 14.69 2.67 2.88
N ARG A 101 15.91 2.28 3.30
CA ARG A 101 17.10 3.07 3.18
C ARG A 101 17.92 2.63 1.96
N SER A 102 18.52 3.59 1.28
CA SER A 102 19.47 3.37 0.20
C SER A 102 20.65 4.33 0.36
N SER A 103 21.87 3.79 0.38
CA SER A 103 23.11 4.53 0.51
C SER A 103 24.21 3.91 -0.38
N SER A 104 25.45 4.33 -0.18
CA SER A 104 26.60 3.69 -0.82
C SER A 104 27.03 2.35 -0.16
N ASP A 105 26.47 2.02 1.00
CA ASP A 105 26.74 0.79 1.75
C ASP A 105 25.54 -0.15 1.65
N THR A 106 25.50 -0.93 0.57
CA THR A 106 24.37 -1.81 0.28
C THR A 106 24.19 -2.95 1.28
N VAL A 107 25.26 -3.36 1.97
CA VAL A 107 25.18 -4.40 3.02
C VAL A 107 24.49 -3.85 4.26
N ALA A 108 24.93 -2.69 4.72
CA ALA A 108 24.31 -2.00 5.84
C ALA A 108 22.86 -1.59 5.52
N ASP A 109 22.54 -1.25 4.25
CA ASP A 109 21.19 -0.97 3.81
C ASP A 109 20.29 -2.20 3.90
N ALA A 110 20.79 -3.38 3.52
CA ALA A 110 20.02 -4.62 3.60
C ALA A 110 19.65 -4.96 5.05
N GLU A 111 20.58 -4.84 5.98
CA GLU A 111 20.33 -5.08 7.41
C GLU A 111 19.37 -4.02 7.99
N TRP A 112 19.54 -2.77 7.62
CA TRP A 112 18.67 -1.68 8.05
C TRP A 112 17.25 -1.89 7.55
N ASN A 113 17.09 -2.21 6.27
CA ASN A 113 15.80 -2.43 5.62
C ASN A 113 15.06 -3.62 6.23
N LEU A 114 15.76 -4.68 6.61
CA LEU A 114 15.16 -5.82 7.27
C LEU A 114 14.52 -5.44 8.61
N ARG A 115 15.19 -4.56 9.38
CA ARG A 115 14.68 -4.09 10.69
C ARG A 115 13.54 -3.09 10.59
N HIS A 116 13.41 -2.39 9.45
CA HIS A 116 12.46 -1.28 9.26
C HIS A 116 11.42 -1.59 8.17
N ALA A 117 11.25 -2.85 7.79
CA ALA A 117 10.44 -3.27 6.66
C ALA A 117 8.97 -2.83 6.75
N THR A 118 8.38 -2.90 7.95
CA THR A 118 6.98 -2.50 8.19
C THR A 118 6.76 -2.16 9.66
N GLY A 119 5.67 -1.47 9.94
CA GLY A 119 5.23 -1.23 11.31
C GLY A 119 5.90 -0.04 12.00
N ILE A 120 6.54 0.83 11.23
CA ILE A 120 7.16 2.06 11.73
C ILE A 120 6.52 3.25 11.01
N LYS A 121 5.76 4.06 11.73
CA LYS A 121 5.18 5.31 11.20
C LYS A 121 6.21 6.42 11.28
N ASP A 122 6.59 6.83 12.47
CA ASP A 122 7.59 7.89 12.70
C ASP A 122 8.99 7.29 12.71
N LEU A 123 9.83 7.70 11.79
CA LEU A 123 11.17 7.16 11.62
C LEU A 123 12.20 8.03 12.32
N TYR A 124 12.88 7.46 13.31
CA TYR A 124 14.02 8.09 14.00
C TYR A 124 15.30 7.84 13.23
N ILE A 125 16.01 8.89 12.88
CA ILE A 125 17.25 8.87 12.11
C ILE A 125 18.39 9.43 12.96
N THR A 126 19.49 8.69 13.07
CA THR A 126 20.71 9.09 13.74
C THR A 126 21.86 9.30 12.75
N HIS A 127 22.98 9.82 13.22
CA HIS A 127 24.19 9.96 12.38
C HIS A 127 24.77 8.61 11.92
N GLU A 128 24.45 7.52 12.62
CA GLU A 128 24.87 6.17 12.22
C GLU A 128 24.08 5.67 10.99
N ASP A 129 22.84 6.14 10.85
CA ASP A 129 22.00 5.81 9.69
C ASP A 129 22.42 6.60 8.44
N VAL A 130 23.12 7.74 8.63
CA VAL A 130 23.54 8.63 7.53
C VAL A 130 25.01 8.99 7.67
N LYS A 131 25.91 8.10 7.26
CA LYS A 131 27.37 8.37 7.36
C LYS A 131 27.83 9.51 6.46
N LYS A 132 27.31 9.60 5.24
CA LYS A 132 27.56 10.68 4.28
C LYS A 132 26.26 11.20 3.70
N ARG A 133 25.60 10.35 2.96
CA ARG A 133 24.30 10.55 2.35
C ARG A 133 23.50 9.26 2.40
N ALA A 134 22.24 9.36 2.70
CA ALA A 134 21.28 8.26 2.55
C ALA A 134 19.97 8.79 1.98
N VAL A 135 19.30 7.96 1.25
CA VAL A 135 17.94 8.20 0.74
C VAL A 135 16.99 7.32 1.53
N PHE A 136 15.97 7.92 2.09
CA PHE A 136 14.92 7.22 2.78
C PHE A 136 13.65 7.26 1.93
N HIS A 137 13.10 6.11 1.72
CA HIS A 137 11.89 5.90 0.94
C HIS A 137 10.79 5.45 1.90
N CYS A 138 9.75 6.24 2.02
CA CYS A 138 8.54 5.87 2.73
C CYS A 138 7.50 5.39 1.73
N ALA A 139 6.95 4.23 1.97
CA ALA A 139 5.80 3.71 1.25
C ALA A 139 4.60 3.60 2.18
N PHE A 140 3.45 4.00 1.71
CA PHE A 140 2.16 3.80 2.35
C PHE A 140 1.34 2.80 1.56
N LEU A 141 0.94 1.72 2.24
CA LEU A 141 0.21 0.61 1.64
C LEU A 141 -1.29 0.81 1.86
N THR A 142 -2.01 1.20 0.83
CA THR A 142 -3.46 1.47 0.94
C THR A 142 -4.31 0.20 0.98
N GLY A 143 -3.71 -0.98 0.73
CA GLY A 143 -4.40 -2.24 0.53
C GLY A 143 -4.75 -2.50 -0.94
N VAL A 144 -4.83 -1.46 -1.76
CA VAL A 144 -5.08 -1.51 -3.22
C VAL A 144 -3.85 -1.09 -4.00
N SER A 145 -3.12 -0.08 -3.50
CA SER A 145 -1.93 0.48 -4.14
C SER A 145 -0.87 0.85 -3.12
N GLU A 146 0.32 1.18 -3.59
CA GLU A 146 1.43 1.68 -2.80
C GLU A 146 1.74 3.11 -3.23
N ILE A 147 1.77 4.03 -2.27
CA ILE A 147 2.14 5.43 -2.48
C ILE A 147 3.53 5.65 -1.87
N ASN A 148 4.40 6.30 -2.61
CA ASN A 148 5.80 6.44 -2.25
C ASN A 148 6.23 7.90 -2.12
N PHE A 149 7.08 8.17 -1.14
CA PHE A 149 7.76 9.44 -0.97
C PHE A 149 9.25 9.23 -0.68
N VAL A 150 10.13 10.02 -1.32
CA VAL A 150 11.58 9.87 -1.20
C VAL A 150 12.18 11.09 -0.52
N VAL A 151 12.97 10.86 0.54
CA VAL A 151 13.68 11.90 1.28
C VAL A 151 15.19 11.69 1.15
N ASN A 152 15.91 12.71 0.68
CA ASN A 152 17.35 12.72 0.65
C ASN A 152 17.91 13.36 1.94
N MET A 153 18.77 12.64 2.64
CA MET A 153 19.38 13.12 3.88
C MET A 153 20.90 13.14 3.77
N TYR A 154 21.50 14.09 4.45
CA TYR A 154 22.94 14.30 4.46
C TYR A 154 23.49 14.35 5.88
N SER A 155 24.70 13.83 6.09
CA SER A 155 25.40 14.08 7.34
C SER A 155 25.90 15.52 7.42
N ALA A 156 26.02 16.05 8.62
CA ALA A 156 26.53 17.41 8.84
C ALA A 156 27.95 17.62 8.25
N TYR A 157 28.75 16.57 8.22
CA TYR A 157 30.09 16.59 7.60
C TYR A 157 30.02 16.92 6.11
N MET A 158 29.08 16.31 5.36
CA MET A 158 28.91 16.57 3.93
C MET A 158 28.27 17.93 3.64
N ALA A 159 27.44 18.42 4.53
CA ALA A 159 26.84 19.74 4.40
C ALA A 159 27.90 20.88 4.52
N THR A 160 29.01 20.61 5.20
CA THR A 160 30.12 21.58 5.36
C THR A 160 31.04 21.62 4.15
N ILE A 161 31.20 20.51 3.41
CA ILE A 161 32.11 20.41 2.25
C ILE A 161 31.52 21.12 1.00
N ASN A 162 30.17 21.18 0.90
CA ASN A 162 29.47 21.73 -0.25
C ASN A 162 29.16 23.25 -0.11
N LYS A 163 29.76 23.94 0.81
CA LYS A 163 29.76 25.39 0.92
C LYS A 163 31.12 25.93 0.38
#